data_7f2d7cdb65d94add8dc9d9937ca06f0b
#
_entry.id   7f2d7cdb65d94add8dc9d9937ca06f0b
#
_cell.length_a   1.000
_cell.length_b   1.000
_cell.length_c   1.000
_cell.angle_alpha   90.00
_cell.angle_beta   90.00
_cell.angle_gamma   90.00
#
_symmetry.space_group_name_H-M   'P 1'
#
loop_
_entity.id
_entity.type
_entity.pdbx_description
1 polymer ?
#
loop_
_entity_poly.entity_id
_entity_poly.type
_entity_poly.pdbx_seq_one_letter_code
_entity_poly.pdbx_strand_id
1 'polypeptide(L)'
;MVATALYSRPLSRPVSHAETPDVPAGSPHPTDATSQRLIGAAARLRDELEALRFAPPVAHVYNPLQYAWEAHAAYLTRYGQGHKKIMFLGMNPGPFGMMQTGVPFGEVSAVRDWMGIEAPVQAPPHQHPKRPIDGFACTRSEVSGRRLWGWIGRRFGSADDFFAQAIVINYCPLVFLEASGKNRTPVQLPVAEQRALEAPCDRHLAAVIEALQPQWLIGIGGFAEKRLKHVVSEVLDDRPLARRLHIGHVLHPSPASPAANRGWDEVVDRQMQEYGLLPVST
;
A
#
# COMPACT_ATOMS: atom_id res chain seq x y z
N MET A 1 -69.75 -25.72 38.68
CA MET A 1 -68.57 -26.60 38.82
C MET A 1 -67.81 -26.55 37.52
N VAL A 2 -66.75 -25.74 37.47
CA VAL A 2 -65.86 -25.64 36.30
C VAL A 2 -64.45 -25.81 36.82
N ALA A 3 -63.76 -26.84 36.35
CA ALA A 3 -62.39 -27.19 36.76
C ALA A 3 -61.36 -26.31 36.03
N THR A 4 -60.49 -25.67 36.80
CA THR A 4 -59.36 -24.87 36.33
C THR A 4 -58.16 -25.78 36.09
N ALA A 5 -57.73 -25.88 34.84
CA ALA A 5 -56.51 -26.62 34.47
C ALA A 5 -55.30 -25.69 34.61
N LEU A 6 -54.35 -26.10 35.46
CA LEU A 6 -53.03 -25.47 35.63
C LEU A 6 -52.10 -25.88 34.50
N TYR A 7 -51.65 -24.95 33.67
CA TYR A 7 -50.60 -25.15 32.69
C TYR A 7 -49.23 -24.88 33.31
N SER A 8 -48.43 -25.95 33.49
CA SER A 8 -47.06 -25.88 33.95
C SER A 8 -46.15 -25.49 32.76
N ARG A 9 -45.41 -24.42 32.87
CA ARG A 9 -44.35 -24.01 31.94
C ARG A 9 -43.08 -24.88 32.15
N PRO A 10 -42.41 -25.35 31.09
CA PRO A 10 -41.10 -25.97 31.22
C PRO A 10 -40.00 -24.91 31.40
N LEU A 11 -39.08 -25.17 32.31
CA LEU A 11 -37.87 -24.37 32.57
C LEU A 11 -36.94 -24.40 31.36
N SER A 12 -36.60 -23.20 30.86
CA SER A 12 -35.59 -23.01 29.83
C SER A 12 -34.20 -23.38 30.37
N ARG A 13 -33.52 -24.29 29.66
CA ARG A 13 -32.10 -24.63 29.86
C ARG A 13 -31.22 -23.44 29.53
N PRO A 14 -30.11 -23.16 30.24
CA PRO A 14 -29.16 -22.14 29.88
C PRO A 14 -28.44 -22.55 28.58
N VAL A 15 -28.38 -21.62 27.61
CA VAL A 15 -27.59 -21.76 26.40
C VAL A 15 -26.12 -21.67 26.79
N SER A 16 -25.37 -22.75 26.59
CA SER A 16 -23.92 -22.78 26.71
C SER A 16 -23.33 -21.82 25.68
N HIS A 17 -22.68 -20.75 26.13
CA HIS A 17 -21.78 -19.96 25.27
C HIS A 17 -20.65 -20.87 24.83
N ALA A 18 -20.62 -21.21 23.54
CA ALA A 18 -19.46 -21.80 22.91
C ALA A 18 -18.33 -20.78 22.99
N GLU A 19 -17.26 -21.12 23.70
CA GLU A 19 -16.02 -20.40 23.68
C GLU A 19 -15.51 -20.36 22.23
N THR A 20 -15.36 -19.15 21.69
CA THR A 20 -14.61 -18.93 20.43
C THR A 20 -13.19 -19.45 20.66
N PRO A 21 -12.65 -20.31 19.78
CA PRO A 21 -11.28 -20.77 19.93
C PRO A 21 -10.35 -19.56 19.85
N ASP A 22 -9.52 -19.43 20.88
CA ASP A 22 -8.41 -18.49 20.97
C ASP A 22 -7.46 -18.76 19.78
N VAL A 23 -7.50 -17.92 18.76
CA VAL A 23 -6.58 -18.03 17.61
C VAL A 23 -5.24 -17.49 18.10
N PRO A 24 -4.21 -18.33 18.24
CA PRO A 24 -2.92 -17.86 18.73
C PRO A 24 -2.38 -16.81 17.78
N ALA A 25 -1.90 -15.70 18.34
CA ALA A 25 -1.21 -14.63 17.65
C ALA A 25 -0.17 -15.24 16.68
N GLY A 26 -0.31 -14.91 15.37
CA GLY A 26 0.24 -15.61 14.24
C GLY A 26 1.69 -16.07 14.40
N SER A 27 1.91 -17.32 14.13
CA SER A 27 3.23 -17.85 13.82
C SER A 27 3.82 -17.04 12.68
N PRO A 28 5.13 -16.69 12.71
CA PRO A 28 5.73 -15.90 11.64
C PRO A 28 5.54 -16.65 10.31
N HIS A 29 4.88 -16.01 9.35
CA HIS A 29 4.75 -16.57 8.01
C HIS A 29 6.15 -16.83 7.46
N PRO A 30 6.46 -18.04 6.97
CA PRO A 30 7.78 -18.31 6.42
C PRO A 30 8.03 -17.39 5.23
N THR A 31 9.17 -16.70 5.25
CA THR A 31 9.59 -15.80 4.18
C THR A 31 10.02 -16.66 2.98
N ASP A 32 9.36 -16.53 1.84
CA ASP A 32 9.80 -17.19 0.61
C ASP A 32 10.92 -16.41 -0.10
N ALA A 33 11.50 -16.99 -1.16
CA ALA A 33 12.59 -16.37 -1.91
C ALA A 33 12.17 -15.03 -2.56
N THR A 34 10.91 -14.88 -2.95
CA THR A 34 10.39 -13.65 -3.56
C THR A 34 10.31 -12.53 -2.53
N SER A 35 9.67 -12.78 -1.38
CA SER A 35 9.58 -11.79 -0.31
C SER A 35 10.96 -11.40 0.24
N GLN A 36 11.92 -12.33 0.33
CA GLN A 36 13.31 -12.01 0.70
C GLN A 36 13.97 -11.05 -0.29
N ARG A 37 13.77 -11.26 -1.60
CA ARG A 37 14.28 -10.36 -2.65
C ARG A 37 13.66 -8.97 -2.55
N LEU A 38 12.35 -8.88 -2.28
CA LEU A 38 11.65 -7.60 -2.09
C LEU A 38 12.15 -6.85 -0.86
N ILE A 39 12.30 -7.54 0.28
CA ILE A 39 12.84 -6.96 1.52
C ILE A 39 14.27 -6.45 1.28
N GLY A 40 15.11 -7.25 0.62
CA GLY A 40 16.48 -6.85 0.27
C GLY A 40 16.53 -5.64 -0.68
N ALA A 41 15.62 -5.57 -1.65
CA ALA A 41 15.50 -4.41 -2.55
C ALA A 41 15.04 -3.16 -1.81
N ALA A 42 14.04 -3.27 -0.92
CA ALA A 42 13.58 -2.16 -0.09
C ALA A 42 14.64 -1.67 0.91
N ALA A 43 15.43 -2.58 1.49
CA ALA A 43 16.55 -2.21 2.37
C ALA A 43 17.62 -1.41 1.62
N ARG A 44 18.01 -1.86 0.42
CA ARG A 44 18.96 -1.09 -0.42
C ARG A 44 18.42 0.29 -0.77
N LEU A 45 17.15 0.38 -1.20
CA LEU A 45 16.52 1.67 -1.49
C LEU A 45 16.53 2.58 -0.26
N ARG A 46 16.15 2.07 0.92
CA ARG A 46 16.18 2.79 2.19
C ARG A 46 17.54 3.46 2.41
N ASP A 47 18.61 2.67 2.28
CA ASP A 47 19.97 3.11 2.60
C ASP A 47 20.52 4.08 1.53
N GLU A 48 20.24 3.85 0.25
CA GLU A 48 20.64 4.76 -0.83
C GLU A 48 19.95 6.14 -0.71
N LEU A 49 18.70 6.17 -0.33
CA LEU A 49 17.93 7.41 -0.17
C LEU A 49 18.38 8.25 1.03
N GLU A 50 18.96 7.64 2.06
CA GLU A 50 19.47 8.36 3.24
C GLU A 50 20.63 9.30 2.90
N ALA A 51 21.37 9.00 1.84
CA ALA A 51 22.47 9.84 1.37
C ALA A 51 22.02 11.10 0.62
N LEU A 52 20.77 11.15 0.15
CA LEU A 52 20.26 12.27 -0.64
C LEU A 52 20.02 13.52 0.21
N ARG A 53 20.23 14.67 -0.40
CA ARG A 53 19.97 15.98 0.20
C ARG A 53 19.07 16.78 -0.74
N PHE A 54 18.18 17.56 -0.13
CA PHE A 54 17.18 18.34 -0.87
C PHE A 54 17.24 19.79 -0.41
N ALA A 55 17.22 20.71 -1.37
CA ALA A 55 17.29 22.15 -1.13
C ALA A 55 15.92 22.73 -0.73
N PRO A 56 15.91 23.94 -0.16
CA PRO A 56 14.66 24.68 0.02
C PRO A 56 13.84 24.74 -1.27
N PRO A 57 12.50 24.67 -1.18
CA PRO A 57 11.69 24.81 0.03
C PRO A 57 11.45 23.52 0.83
N VAL A 58 12.15 22.40 0.54
CA VAL A 58 12.10 21.19 1.37
C VAL A 58 12.83 21.48 2.67
N ALA A 59 12.11 21.37 3.78
CA ALA A 59 12.64 21.60 5.12
C ALA A 59 12.79 20.30 5.93
N HIS A 60 11.95 19.31 5.67
CA HIS A 60 12.02 18.00 6.30
C HIS A 60 11.82 16.91 5.25
N VAL A 61 12.61 15.85 5.36
CA VAL A 61 12.46 14.62 4.57
C VAL A 61 12.23 13.47 5.52
N TYR A 62 11.16 12.71 5.30
CA TYR A 62 10.90 11.50 6.07
C TYR A 62 11.09 10.28 5.19
N ASN A 63 11.78 9.28 5.73
CA ASN A 63 11.95 7.99 5.09
C ASN A 63 11.22 6.90 5.92
N PRO A 64 9.95 6.57 5.62
CA PRO A 64 9.21 5.52 6.32
C PRO A 64 9.91 4.17 6.34
N LEU A 65 10.78 3.88 5.36
CA LEU A 65 11.57 2.65 5.38
C LEU A 65 12.62 2.63 6.50
N GLN A 66 12.95 3.78 7.12
CA GLN A 66 13.81 3.81 8.30
C GLN A 66 12.99 3.57 9.57
N TYR A 67 12.02 4.43 9.85
CA TYR A 67 11.35 4.47 11.15
C TYR A 67 10.12 3.54 11.28
N ALA A 68 9.55 3.09 10.15
CA ALA A 68 8.43 2.14 10.09
C ALA A 68 8.83 0.83 9.36
N TRP A 69 10.10 0.45 9.47
CA TRP A 69 10.66 -0.71 8.77
C TRP A 69 9.96 -2.02 9.13
N GLU A 70 9.66 -2.23 10.40
CA GLU A 70 9.05 -3.49 10.86
C GLU A 70 7.70 -3.73 10.18
N ALA A 71 6.85 -2.71 10.10
CA ALA A 71 5.56 -2.84 9.40
C ALA A 71 5.75 -3.01 7.89
N HIS A 72 6.71 -2.31 7.28
CA HIS A 72 7.03 -2.49 5.85
C HIS A 72 7.55 -3.90 5.56
N ALA A 73 8.47 -4.40 6.38
CA ALA A 73 9.01 -5.75 6.25
C ALA A 73 7.92 -6.81 6.47
N ALA A 74 7.03 -6.63 7.45
CA ALA A 74 5.88 -7.50 7.68
C ALA A 74 4.95 -7.52 6.46
N TYR A 75 4.68 -6.36 5.84
CA TYR A 75 3.90 -6.26 4.60
C TYR A 75 4.53 -7.08 3.46
N LEU A 76 5.82 -6.93 3.23
CA LEU A 76 6.53 -7.68 2.18
C LEU A 76 6.66 -9.18 2.52
N THR A 77 6.87 -9.53 3.78
CA THR A 77 6.92 -10.93 4.22
C THR A 77 5.59 -11.63 4.01
N ARG A 78 4.48 -11.01 4.44
CA ARG A 78 3.16 -11.63 4.36
C ARG A 78 2.61 -11.62 2.94
N TYR A 79 2.73 -10.52 2.22
CA TYR A 79 2.02 -10.28 0.98
C TYR A 79 2.91 -10.24 -0.27
N GLY A 80 4.24 -10.18 -0.10
CA GLY A 80 5.22 -10.20 -1.19
C GLY A 80 5.61 -11.61 -1.67
N GLN A 81 4.92 -12.65 -1.22
CA GLN A 81 5.25 -14.03 -1.57
C GLN A 81 4.81 -14.39 -2.99
N GLY A 82 5.60 -15.25 -3.64
CA GLY A 82 5.30 -15.79 -4.96
C GLY A 82 5.25 -14.74 -6.07
N HIS A 83 4.84 -15.18 -7.25
CA HIS A 83 4.60 -14.27 -8.38
C HIS A 83 3.24 -13.59 -8.24
N LYS A 84 3.08 -12.41 -8.83
CA LYS A 84 1.84 -11.65 -8.83
C LYS A 84 1.33 -11.45 -10.27
N LYS A 85 0.03 -11.60 -10.46
CA LYS A 85 -0.59 -11.27 -11.75
C LYS A 85 -0.56 -9.77 -12.01
N ILE A 86 -0.80 -8.96 -10.96
CA ILE A 86 -0.93 -7.51 -11.06
C ILE A 86 -0.03 -6.84 -10.03
N MET A 87 0.73 -5.84 -10.46
CA MET A 87 1.43 -4.91 -9.56
C MET A 87 0.89 -3.50 -9.75
N PHE A 88 0.34 -2.92 -8.69
CA PHE A 88 -0.05 -1.51 -8.66
C PHE A 88 1.11 -0.66 -8.17
N LEU A 89 1.35 0.47 -8.84
CA LEU A 89 2.39 1.43 -8.46
C LEU A 89 1.79 2.78 -8.10
N GLY A 90 2.04 3.24 -6.87
CA GLY A 90 1.80 4.62 -6.45
C GLY A 90 3.03 5.52 -6.64
N MET A 91 2.89 6.82 -6.43
CA MET A 91 3.99 7.78 -6.55
C MET A 91 4.84 7.83 -5.28
N ASN A 92 4.32 8.41 -4.22
CA ASN A 92 4.99 8.60 -2.93
C ASN A 92 3.98 8.73 -1.78
N PRO A 93 4.43 8.64 -0.51
CA PRO A 93 3.54 8.62 0.64
C PRO A 93 2.69 9.89 0.80
N GLY A 94 1.43 9.69 1.22
CA GLY A 94 0.63 10.72 1.84
C GLY A 94 0.92 10.85 3.35
N PRO A 95 0.54 11.98 3.97
CA PRO A 95 0.92 12.31 5.35
C PRO A 95 0.23 11.48 6.43
N PHE A 96 -0.85 10.77 6.11
CA PHE A 96 -1.65 9.97 7.05
C PHE A 96 -1.76 8.50 6.64
N GLY A 97 -1.02 8.11 5.61
CA GLY A 97 -0.92 6.75 5.09
C GLY A 97 0.45 6.13 5.36
N MET A 98 1.20 5.81 4.30
CA MET A 98 2.52 5.19 4.41
C MET A 98 3.49 5.98 5.29
N MET A 99 3.37 7.30 5.37
CA MET A 99 4.15 8.13 6.29
C MET A 99 3.97 7.68 7.76
N GLN A 100 2.79 7.16 8.13
CA GLN A 100 2.51 6.66 9.47
C GLN A 100 2.81 5.16 9.62
N THR A 101 2.43 4.35 8.65
CA THR A 101 2.42 2.88 8.79
C THR A 101 3.57 2.17 8.08
N GLY A 102 4.32 2.86 7.19
CA GLY A 102 5.32 2.21 6.35
C GLY A 102 4.75 1.38 5.18
N VAL A 103 3.43 1.16 5.10
CA VAL A 103 2.77 0.39 4.05
C VAL A 103 2.28 1.31 2.93
N PRO A 104 2.46 0.98 1.63
CA PRO A 104 1.98 1.79 0.53
C PRO A 104 0.47 2.08 0.63
N PHE A 105 0.06 3.36 0.48
CA PHE A 105 -1.31 3.83 0.73
C PHE A 105 -1.88 3.45 2.11
N GLY A 106 -1.02 3.14 3.06
CA GLY A 106 -1.33 2.45 4.31
C GLY A 106 -2.11 3.28 5.31
N GLU A 107 -3.38 3.59 5.02
CA GLU A 107 -4.31 4.11 6.01
C GLU A 107 -4.42 3.12 7.17
N VAL A 108 -4.39 3.65 8.42
CA VAL A 108 -4.18 2.82 9.62
C VAL A 108 -5.20 1.68 9.74
N SER A 109 -6.49 1.96 9.54
CA SER A 109 -7.52 0.92 9.67
C SER A 109 -7.38 -0.18 8.61
N ALA A 110 -7.01 0.18 7.39
CA ALA A 110 -6.78 -0.80 6.33
C ALA A 110 -5.57 -1.71 6.66
N VAL A 111 -4.49 -1.13 7.19
CA VAL A 111 -3.28 -1.91 7.51
C VAL A 111 -3.48 -2.77 8.74
N ARG A 112 -4.01 -2.19 9.82
CA ARG A 112 -4.21 -2.89 11.08
C ARG A 112 -5.36 -3.90 11.01
N ASP A 113 -6.55 -3.46 10.58
CA ASP A 113 -7.78 -4.23 10.76
C ASP A 113 -8.05 -5.17 9.59
N TRP A 114 -7.69 -4.78 8.34
CA TRP A 114 -7.94 -5.61 7.15
C TRP A 114 -6.71 -6.43 6.73
N MET A 115 -5.50 -5.84 6.77
CA MET A 115 -4.27 -6.58 6.46
C MET A 115 -3.71 -7.34 7.66
N GLY A 116 -4.15 -7.04 8.89
CA GLY A 116 -3.64 -7.65 10.12
C GLY A 116 -2.16 -7.36 10.36
N ILE A 117 -1.70 -6.15 10.02
CA ILE A 117 -0.34 -5.70 10.27
C ILE A 117 -0.37 -4.55 11.28
N GLU A 118 0.28 -4.77 12.41
CA GLU A 118 0.58 -3.75 13.40
C GLU A 118 1.98 -4.01 13.93
N ALA A 119 2.83 -2.99 13.91
CA ALA A 119 4.21 -3.10 14.38
C ALA A 119 4.67 -1.76 14.96
N PRO A 120 5.71 -1.74 15.80
CA PRO A 120 6.29 -0.51 16.33
C PRO A 120 6.74 0.42 15.19
N VAL A 121 6.38 1.70 15.33
CA VAL A 121 6.83 2.77 14.44
C VAL A 121 7.62 3.76 15.28
N GLN A 122 8.88 3.98 14.92
CA GLN A 122 9.75 4.93 15.60
C GLN A 122 9.48 6.35 15.10
N ALA A 123 9.79 7.35 15.92
CA ALA A 123 9.73 8.73 15.50
C ALA A 123 11.04 9.12 14.81
N PRO A 124 11.04 9.77 13.63
CA PRO A 124 12.24 10.32 13.04
C PRO A 124 12.81 11.44 13.94
N PRO A 125 14.15 11.63 14.00
CA PRO A 125 14.78 12.53 14.97
C PRO A 125 14.39 14.01 14.80
N HIS A 126 14.00 14.43 13.60
CA HIS A 126 13.64 15.82 13.29
C HIS A 126 12.25 15.91 12.68
N GLN A 127 11.22 15.75 13.54
CA GLN A 127 9.84 15.80 13.09
C GLN A 127 9.36 17.26 12.86
N HIS A 128 8.57 17.44 11.80
CA HIS A 128 7.84 18.68 11.58
C HIS A 128 6.67 18.77 12.59
N PRO A 129 6.52 19.88 13.37
CA PRO A 129 5.52 19.96 14.45
C PRO A 129 4.07 19.77 13.98
N LYS A 130 3.73 20.09 12.71
CA LYS A 130 2.41 19.88 12.13
C LYS A 130 2.24 18.52 11.47
N ARG A 131 3.28 17.68 11.46
CA ARG A 131 3.29 16.36 10.80
C ARG A 131 4.02 15.34 11.67
N PRO A 132 3.55 15.13 12.90
CA PRO A 132 4.14 14.12 13.77
C PRO A 132 3.93 12.71 13.20
N ILE A 133 4.80 11.79 13.58
CA ILE A 133 4.64 10.37 13.33
C ILE A 133 4.04 9.74 14.58
N ASP A 134 2.77 9.43 14.49
CA ASP A 134 1.98 8.78 15.54
C ASP A 134 1.88 7.26 15.30
N GLY A 135 2.39 6.79 14.15
CA GLY A 135 2.32 5.38 13.76
C GLY A 135 0.89 4.88 13.67
N PHE A 136 0.63 3.71 14.23
CA PHE A 136 -0.71 3.10 14.29
C PHE A 136 -1.67 3.80 15.26
N ALA A 137 -1.19 4.74 16.09
CA ALA A 137 -2.04 5.60 16.90
C ALA A 137 -2.58 6.83 16.11
N CYS A 138 -2.17 7.03 14.86
CA CYS A 138 -2.68 8.11 14.03
C CYS A 138 -4.19 7.97 13.81
N THR A 139 -4.95 8.99 14.27
CA THR A 139 -6.42 9.02 14.15
C THR A 139 -6.92 9.66 12.85
N ARG A 140 -6.02 10.21 12.03
CA ARG A 140 -6.36 10.87 10.78
C ARG A 140 -6.41 9.88 9.62
N SER A 141 -7.51 9.91 8.86
CA SER A 141 -7.68 9.03 7.70
C SER A 141 -6.92 9.57 6.47
N GLU A 142 -6.25 8.67 5.77
CA GLU A 142 -5.67 8.91 4.44
C GLU A 142 -6.72 8.65 3.36
N VAL A 143 -7.24 9.72 2.76
CA VAL A 143 -8.35 9.61 1.79
C VAL A 143 -7.99 8.72 0.59
N SER A 144 -6.76 8.83 0.08
CA SER A 144 -6.32 8.02 -1.07
C SER A 144 -6.21 6.54 -0.69
N GLY A 145 -5.66 6.24 0.48
CA GLY A 145 -5.57 4.89 1.02
C GLY A 145 -6.93 4.29 1.29
N ARG A 146 -7.82 5.04 1.96
CA ARG A 146 -9.19 4.58 2.24
C ARG A 146 -9.97 4.26 0.96
N ARG A 147 -9.84 5.06 -0.11
CA ARG A 147 -10.46 4.79 -1.40
C ARG A 147 -9.89 3.53 -2.04
N LEU A 148 -8.56 3.44 -2.13
CA LEU A 148 -7.89 2.30 -2.77
C LEU A 148 -8.21 0.99 -2.05
N TRP A 149 -7.95 0.91 -0.76
CA TRP A 149 -8.16 -0.32 0.02
C TRP A 149 -9.64 -0.64 0.21
N GLY A 150 -10.50 0.37 0.31
CA GLY A 150 -11.95 0.18 0.33
C GLY A 150 -12.47 -0.43 -0.98
N TRP A 151 -12.00 0.03 -2.13
CA TRP A 151 -12.33 -0.53 -3.44
C TRP A 151 -11.79 -1.97 -3.56
N ILE A 152 -10.53 -2.20 -3.18
CA ILE A 152 -9.92 -3.54 -3.20
C ILE A 152 -10.73 -4.50 -2.32
N GLY A 153 -11.06 -4.13 -1.10
CA GLY A 153 -11.85 -4.97 -0.20
C GLY A 153 -13.23 -5.32 -0.75
N ARG A 154 -13.89 -4.39 -1.44
CA ARG A 154 -15.19 -4.67 -2.10
C ARG A 154 -15.08 -5.58 -3.31
N ARG A 155 -13.96 -5.53 -4.04
CA ARG A 155 -13.78 -6.30 -5.30
C ARG A 155 -13.14 -7.66 -5.09
N PHE A 156 -12.27 -7.80 -4.11
CA PHE A 156 -11.48 -9.01 -3.87
C PHE A 156 -11.84 -9.72 -2.56
N GLY A 157 -12.62 -9.07 -1.67
CA GLY A 157 -13.00 -9.63 -0.37
C GLY A 157 -11.88 -9.52 0.66
N SER A 158 -11.21 -10.63 0.98
CA SER A 158 -10.15 -10.64 1.98
C SER A 158 -8.81 -10.06 1.46
N ALA A 159 -7.94 -9.69 2.39
CA ALA A 159 -6.57 -9.29 2.06
C ALA A 159 -5.83 -10.44 1.36
N ASP A 160 -5.95 -11.64 1.87
CA ASP A 160 -5.26 -12.82 1.32
C ASP A 160 -5.71 -13.11 -0.13
N ASP A 161 -7.00 -12.97 -0.46
CA ASP A 161 -7.49 -13.13 -1.83
C ASP A 161 -6.92 -12.10 -2.81
N PHE A 162 -6.83 -10.83 -2.38
CA PHE A 162 -6.18 -9.79 -3.18
C PHE A 162 -4.69 -10.07 -3.35
N PHE A 163 -3.99 -10.27 -2.25
CA PHE A 163 -2.54 -10.42 -2.27
C PHE A 163 -2.06 -11.76 -2.85
N ALA A 164 -2.91 -12.76 -2.98
CA ALA A 164 -2.60 -13.96 -3.75
C ALA A 164 -2.27 -13.65 -5.22
N GLN A 165 -2.87 -12.60 -5.79
CA GLN A 165 -2.72 -12.27 -7.20
C GLN A 165 -2.18 -10.86 -7.49
N ALA A 166 -2.20 -9.95 -6.51
CA ALA A 166 -1.80 -8.56 -6.72
C ALA A 166 -0.98 -8.02 -5.55
N ILE A 167 -0.29 -6.89 -5.76
CA ILE A 167 0.39 -6.15 -4.71
C ILE A 167 0.39 -4.65 -5.04
N VAL A 168 0.49 -3.81 -4.02
CA VAL A 168 0.63 -2.36 -4.16
C VAL A 168 2.01 -1.93 -3.69
N ILE A 169 2.72 -1.15 -4.51
CA ILE A 169 4.07 -0.64 -4.22
C ILE A 169 4.06 0.89 -4.43
N ASN A 170 4.87 1.63 -3.72
CA ASN A 170 5.18 3.02 -4.05
C ASN A 170 6.52 3.12 -4.76
N TYR A 171 6.60 4.00 -5.77
CA TYR A 171 7.81 4.30 -6.52
C TYR A 171 8.88 4.93 -5.62
N CYS A 172 8.51 6.01 -4.93
CA CYS A 172 9.36 6.74 -3.99
C CYS A 172 8.80 6.57 -2.57
N PRO A 173 9.58 6.12 -1.59
CA PRO A 173 9.12 6.03 -0.21
C PRO A 173 9.22 7.35 0.56
N LEU A 174 9.90 8.38 0.03
CA LEU A 174 10.15 9.62 0.76
C LEU A 174 8.95 10.57 0.79
N VAL A 175 8.85 11.27 1.91
CA VAL A 175 7.94 12.41 2.11
C VAL A 175 8.75 13.69 2.18
N PHE A 176 8.38 14.69 1.40
CA PHE A 176 9.05 15.99 1.34
C PHE A 176 8.14 17.05 1.94
N LEU A 177 8.53 17.68 3.04
CA LEU A 177 7.74 18.71 3.72
C LEU A 177 8.43 20.07 3.65
N GLU A 178 7.64 21.09 3.30
CA GLU A 178 8.05 22.49 3.46
C GLU A 178 8.00 22.90 4.95
N ALA A 179 8.62 24.02 5.30
CA ALA A 179 8.52 24.59 6.64
C ALA A 179 7.09 24.90 7.10
N SER A 180 6.16 25.05 6.15
CA SER A 180 4.73 25.20 6.41
C SER A 180 4.03 23.90 6.83
N GLY A 181 4.66 22.74 6.60
CA GLY A 181 4.08 21.39 6.69
C GLY A 181 3.33 20.96 5.44
N LYS A 182 3.46 21.70 4.34
CA LYS A 182 2.91 21.30 3.04
C LYS A 182 3.74 20.16 2.47
N ASN A 183 3.06 19.09 2.04
CA ASN A 183 3.69 17.96 1.35
C ASN A 183 3.97 18.32 -0.11
N ARG A 184 5.20 18.05 -0.56
CA ARG A 184 5.62 18.13 -1.96
C ARG A 184 5.72 16.73 -2.56
N THR A 185 5.46 16.65 -3.84
CA THR A 185 5.65 15.41 -4.59
C THR A 185 7.03 15.42 -5.28
N PRO A 186 7.58 14.25 -5.67
CA PRO A 186 8.85 14.16 -6.40
C PRO A 186 8.93 15.09 -7.62
N VAL A 187 7.84 15.25 -8.38
CA VAL A 187 7.79 16.12 -9.57
C VAL A 187 7.90 17.61 -9.27
N GLN A 188 7.83 18.02 -8.02
CA GLN A 188 7.95 19.41 -7.59
C GLN A 188 9.37 19.76 -7.08
N LEU A 189 10.27 18.79 -7.09
CA LEU A 189 11.68 18.98 -6.73
C LEU A 189 12.43 19.61 -7.92
N PRO A 190 13.57 20.28 -7.69
CA PRO A 190 14.48 20.67 -8.77
C PRO A 190 14.91 19.48 -9.64
N VAL A 191 15.13 19.70 -10.94
CA VAL A 191 15.44 18.62 -11.90
C VAL A 191 16.65 17.76 -11.47
N ALA A 192 17.69 18.40 -10.93
CA ALA A 192 18.88 17.67 -10.46
C ALA A 192 18.54 16.73 -9.30
N GLU A 193 17.69 17.18 -8.37
CA GLU A 193 17.24 16.35 -7.23
C GLU A 193 16.27 15.26 -7.68
N GLN A 194 15.39 15.55 -8.66
CA GLN A 194 14.54 14.51 -9.26
C GLN A 194 15.39 13.39 -9.85
N ARG A 195 16.42 13.71 -10.65
CA ARG A 195 17.31 12.71 -11.26
C ARG A 195 18.07 11.89 -10.22
N ALA A 196 18.57 12.54 -9.16
CA ALA A 196 19.24 11.85 -8.06
C ALA A 196 18.31 10.88 -7.30
N LEU A 197 17.04 11.26 -7.12
CA LEU A 197 16.02 10.45 -6.50
C LEU A 197 15.55 9.30 -7.40
N GLU A 198 15.36 9.57 -8.69
CA GLU A 198 14.83 8.61 -9.66
C GLU A 198 15.76 7.42 -9.85
N ALA A 199 17.07 7.62 -9.89
CA ALA A 199 18.02 6.54 -10.13
C ALA A 199 17.92 5.36 -9.14
N PRO A 200 17.91 5.55 -7.81
CA PRO A 200 17.69 4.46 -6.87
C PRO A 200 16.26 3.90 -6.91
N CYS A 201 15.25 4.76 -7.14
CA CYS A 201 13.85 4.33 -7.25
C CYS A 201 13.62 3.46 -8.49
N ASP A 202 14.23 3.76 -9.63
CA ASP A 202 14.14 2.96 -10.85
C ASP A 202 14.78 1.59 -10.66
N ARG A 203 15.99 1.54 -10.05
CA ARG A 203 16.62 0.25 -9.71
C ARG A 203 15.77 -0.59 -8.78
N HIS A 204 15.18 0.03 -7.78
CA HIS A 204 14.26 -0.66 -6.87
C HIS A 204 13.03 -1.19 -7.61
N LEU A 205 12.38 -0.36 -8.44
CA LEU A 205 11.21 -0.76 -9.21
C LEU A 205 11.53 -1.92 -10.15
N ALA A 206 12.67 -1.88 -10.85
CA ALA A 206 13.14 -2.98 -11.68
C ALA A 206 13.32 -4.27 -10.89
N ALA A 207 14.00 -4.22 -9.73
CA ALA A 207 14.20 -5.37 -8.86
C ALA A 207 12.88 -5.96 -8.33
N VAL A 208 11.88 -5.11 -8.02
CA VAL A 208 10.53 -5.53 -7.60
C VAL A 208 9.82 -6.24 -8.75
N ILE A 209 9.84 -5.68 -9.97
CA ILE A 209 9.24 -6.29 -11.16
C ILE A 209 9.90 -7.65 -11.45
N GLU A 210 11.22 -7.75 -11.39
CA GLU A 210 11.94 -9.01 -11.58
C GLU A 210 11.64 -10.06 -10.49
N ALA A 211 11.42 -9.64 -9.25
CA ALA A 211 11.08 -10.56 -8.17
C ALA A 211 9.63 -11.09 -8.30
N LEU A 212 8.68 -10.22 -8.60
CA LEU A 212 7.26 -10.53 -8.64
C LEU A 212 6.81 -11.17 -9.96
N GLN A 213 7.55 -10.96 -11.06
CA GLN A 213 7.20 -11.47 -12.41
C GLN A 213 5.76 -11.17 -12.82
N PRO A 214 5.25 -9.93 -12.71
CA PRO A 214 3.85 -9.64 -12.97
C PRO A 214 3.52 -9.77 -14.46
N GLN A 215 2.23 -9.91 -14.77
CA GLN A 215 1.71 -9.79 -16.12
C GLN A 215 1.29 -8.35 -16.41
N TRP A 216 0.73 -7.68 -15.41
CA TRP A 216 0.22 -6.32 -15.51
C TRP A 216 0.89 -5.39 -14.51
N LEU A 217 1.30 -4.24 -15.02
CA LEU A 217 1.81 -3.11 -14.26
C LEU A 217 0.78 -1.97 -14.34
N ILE A 218 0.13 -1.66 -13.24
CA ILE A 218 -0.93 -0.66 -13.18
C ILE A 218 -0.46 0.58 -12.41
N GLY A 219 -0.24 1.68 -13.13
CA GLY A 219 0.09 2.95 -12.50
C GLY A 219 -1.14 3.59 -11.84
N ILE A 220 -1.05 3.93 -10.56
CA ILE A 220 -2.08 4.72 -9.87
C ILE A 220 -1.82 6.20 -10.18
N GLY A 221 -2.41 6.69 -11.26
CA GLY A 221 -2.17 8.02 -11.83
C GLY A 221 -1.04 8.07 -12.86
N GLY A 222 -1.02 9.15 -13.63
CA GLY A 222 -0.13 9.29 -14.81
C GLY A 222 1.36 9.36 -14.49
N PHE A 223 1.77 9.80 -13.29
CA PHE A 223 3.18 9.75 -12.89
C PHE A 223 3.67 8.32 -12.82
N ALA A 224 2.94 7.47 -12.11
CA ALA A 224 3.31 6.08 -11.92
C ALA A 224 3.34 5.32 -13.26
N GLU A 225 2.37 5.55 -14.15
CA GLU A 225 2.37 4.99 -15.49
C GLU A 225 3.63 5.39 -16.29
N LYS A 226 4.02 6.67 -16.25
CA LYS A 226 5.22 7.16 -16.93
C LYS A 226 6.50 6.47 -16.39
N ARG A 227 6.60 6.30 -15.07
CA ARG A 227 7.77 5.62 -14.47
C ARG A 227 7.80 4.13 -14.81
N LEU A 228 6.65 3.45 -14.83
CA LEU A 228 6.55 2.07 -15.30
C LEU A 228 7.05 1.92 -16.74
N LYS A 229 6.56 2.78 -17.64
CA LYS A 229 7.00 2.78 -19.04
C LYS A 229 8.51 3.00 -19.16
N HIS A 230 9.06 3.98 -18.44
CA HIS A 230 10.48 4.28 -18.44
C HIS A 230 11.31 3.08 -17.92
N VAL A 231 10.95 2.51 -16.77
CA VAL A 231 11.74 1.39 -16.21
C VAL A 231 11.68 0.16 -17.11
N VAL A 232 10.53 -0.12 -17.73
CA VAL A 232 10.40 -1.26 -18.66
C VAL A 232 11.20 -1.04 -19.93
N SER A 233 11.23 0.18 -20.50
CA SER A 233 11.95 0.48 -21.76
C SER A 233 13.45 0.74 -21.57
N GLU A 234 13.87 1.33 -20.44
CA GLU A 234 15.26 1.78 -20.28
C GLU A 234 16.08 0.94 -19.29
N VAL A 235 15.42 0.29 -18.32
CA VAL A 235 16.10 -0.45 -17.26
C VAL A 235 15.98 -1.96 -17.46
N LEU A 236 14.85 -2.42 -18.01
CA LEU A 236 14.54 -3.82 -18.24
C LEU A 236 14.59 -4.24 -19.72
N ASP A 237 15.01 -3.35 -20.62
CA ASP A 237 14.94 -3.56 -22.08
C ASP A 237 15.52 -4.90 -22.55
N ASP A 238 16.67 -5.31 -22.02
CA ASP A 238 17.32 -6.57 -22.34
C ASP A 238 16.67 -7.80 -21.72
N ARG A 239 15.67 -7.63 -20.85
CA ARG A 239 15.08 -8.73 -20.10
C ARG A 239 13.92 -9.36 -20.88
N PRO A 240 13.87 -10.70 -21.01
CA PRO A 240 12.73 -11.39 -21.63
C PRO A 240 11.39 -11.06 -20.97
N LEU A 241 11.41 -10.71 -19.68
CA LEU A 241 10.23 -10.29 -18.93
C LEU A 241 9.60 -9.03 -19.54
N ALA A 242 10.38 -8.02 -19.91
CA ALA A 242 9.90 -6.73 -20.42
C ALA A 242 8.91 -6.89 -21.60
N ARG A 243 9.18 -7.87 -22.48
CA ARG A 243 8.34 -8.15 -23.67
C ARG A 243 6.96 -8.74 -23.35
N ARG A 244 6.72 -9.18 -22.14
CA ARG A 244 5.48 -9.83 -21.70
C ARG A 244 4.64 -8.95 -20.76
N LEU A 245 5.17 -7.78 -20.40
CA LEU A 245 4.52 -6.87 -19.48
C LEU A 245 3.47 -6.03 -20.20
N HIS A 246 2.28 -5.99 -19.63
CA HIS A 246 1.24 -5.03 -20.01
C HIS A 246 1.27 -3.86 -19.03
N ILE A 247 1.19 -2.64 -19.55
CA ILE A 247 1.19 -1.42 -18.73
C ILE A 247 -0.15 -0.71 -18.92
N GLY A 248 -0.83 -0.45 -17.82
CA GLY A 248 -2.05 0.35 -17.77
C GLY A 248 -1.97 1.41 -16.66
N HIS A 249 -3.00 2.21 -16.54
CA HIS A 249 -3.16 3.11 -15.41
C HIS A 249 -4.60 3.18 -14.93
N VAL A 250 -4.76 3.54 -13.67
CA VAL A 250 -6.06 3.89 -13.08
C VAL A 250 -6.01 5.32 -12.55
N LEU A 251 -7.18 5.95 -12.46
CA LEU A 251 -7.31 7.29 -11.90
C LEU A 251 -6.74 7.34 -10.48
N HIS A 252 -5.94 8.36 -10.17
CA HIS A 252 -5.40 8.53 -8.82
C HIS A 252 -6.52 8.88 -7.81
N PRO A 253 -6.59 8.20 -6.64
CA PRO A 253 -7.68 8.37 -5.65
C PRO A 253 -7.59 9.67 -4.83
N SER A 254 -6.74 10.63 -5.22
CA SER A 254 -6.52 11.87 -4.48
C SER A 254 -7.79 12.71 -4.34
N PRO A 255 -8.05 13.30 -3.17
CA PRO A 255 -9.13 14.28 -2.98
C PRO A 255 -8.90 15.56 -3.80
N ALA A 256 -7.69 15.83 -4.27
CA ALA A 256 -7.39 16.94 -5.17
C ALA A 256 -7.87 16.68 -6.61
N SER A 257 -8.27 15.45 -6.95
CA SER A 257 -8.80 15.11 -8.28
C SER A 257 -10.33 15.28 -8.31
N PRO A 258 -10.89 16.24 -9.09
CA PRO A 258 -12.34 16.40 -9.24
C PRO A 258 -13.01 15.12 -9.78
N ALA A 259 -12.35 14.39 -10.67
CA ALA A 259 -12.86 13.14 -11.22
C ALA A 259 -12.97 12.05 -10.13
N ALA A 260 -11.97 11.93 -9.28
CA ALA A 260 -12.00 10.99 -8.16
C ALA A 260 -13.07 11.32 -7.09
N ASN A 261 -13.45 12.60 -6.97
CA ASN A 261 -14.48 13.01 -6.02
C ASN A 261 -15.91 12.74 -6.51
N ARG A 262 -16.11 12.44 -7.80
CA ARG A 262 -17.42 12.15 -8.41
C ARG A 262 -17.74 10.66 -8.53
N GLY A 263 -16.92 9.78 -8.04
CA GLY A 263 -17.12 8.33 -8.14
C GLY A 263 -15.84 7.65 -8.63
N TRP A 264 -14.87 7.54 -7.71
CA TRP A 264 -13.57 6.95 -8.05
C TRP A 264 -13.68 5.47 -8.38
N ASP A 265 -14.49 4.74 -7.63
CA ASP A 265 -14.68 3.30 -7.76
C ASP A 265 -15.16 2.90 -9.17
N GLU A 266 -16.20 3.58 -9.67
CA GLU A 266 -16.79 3.29 -10.97
C GLU A 266 -15.83 3.60 -12.12
N VAL A 267 -14.98 4.61 -11.96
CA VAL A 267 -13.95 4.92 -12.95
C VAL A 267 -12.90 3.83 -12.99
N VAL A 268 -12.43 3.38 -11.82
CA VAL A 268 -11.41 2.33 -11.73
C VAL A 268 -11.96 0.98 -12.20
N ASP A 269 -13.21 0.64 -11.85
CA ASP A 269 -13.87 -0.57 -12.34
C ASP A 269 -13.84 -0.62 -13.87
N ARG A 270 -14.26 0.46 -14.52
CA ARG A 270 -14.27 0.54 -16.00
C ARG A 270 -12.86 0.39 -16.57
N GLN A 271 -11.88 1.09 -16.01
CA GLN A 271 -10.49 0.98 -16.47
C GLN A 271 -9.94 -0.45 -16.31
N MET A 272 -10.22 -1.11 -15.19
CA MET A 272 -9.78 -2.49 -14.95
C MET A 272 -10.53 -3.51 -15.82
N GLN A 273 -11.80 -3.23 -16.15
CA GLN A 273 -12.59 -4.05 -17.10
C GLN A 273 -12.04 -3.91 -18.52
N GLU A 274 -11.67 -2.71 -18.96
CA GLU A 274 -11.03 -2.47 -20.27
C GLU A 274 -9.72 -3.27 -20.43
N TYR A 275 -8.99 -3.50 -19.33
CA TYR A 275 -7.80 -4.37 -19.31
C TYR A 275 -8.11 -5.85 -19.18
N GLY A 276 -9.38 -6.25 -19.02
CA GLY A 276 -9.77 -7.64 -18.77
C GLY A 276 -9.34 -8.16 -17.39
N LEU A 277 -9.13 -7.25 -16.43
CA LEU A 277 -8.67 -7.56 -15.07
C LEU A 277 -9.81 -7.63 -14.05
N LEU A 278 -10.99 -7.16 -14.42
CA LEU A 278 -12.25 -7.36 -13.70
C LEU A 278 -13.34 -7.86 -14.67
N PRO A 279 -14.32 -8.64 -14.17
CA PRO A 279 -15.47 -9.02 -14.98
C PRO A 279 -16.30 -7.78 -15.34
N VAL A 280 -16.87 -7.77 -16.55
CA VAL A 280 -17.85 -6.75 -16.94
C VAL A 280 -19.11 -6.97 -16.10
N SER A 281 -19.56 -5.93 -15.39
CA SER A 281 -20.84 -6.01 -14.66
C SER A 281 -21.96 -6.14 -15.67
N THR A 282 -22.69 -7.26 -15.63
CA THR A 282 -23.90 -7.51 -16.40
C THR A 282 -25.08 -6.73 -15.83
#